data_a31e41d8789b44bf58606dd22c7eb4b4
#
_entry.id   a31e41d8789b44bf58606dd22c7eb4b4
#
_cell.length_a   1.000
_cell.length_b   1.000
_cell.length_c   1.000
_cell.angle_alpha   90.00
_cell.angle_beta   90.00
_cell.angle_gamma   90.00
#
_symmetry.space_group_name_H-M   'P 1'
#
loop_
_entity.id
_entity.type
_entity.pdbx_description
1 polymer ?
#
loop_
_entity_poly.entity_id
_entity_poly.type
_entity_poly.pdbx_seq_one_letter_code
_entity_poly.pdbx_strand_id
1 'polypeptide(L)'
;MDKINAVITGVGGYVPDYVLTNDEISKMVDTTDEWIMGRIGIKERHILNEEGLGTSYMARKAAKQLMKKTGANPDDIDLVVVATTTPDYHFPSTASILCDKLGLKNAFAFDLQAACS
;
A
#
# COMPACT_ATOMS: atom_id res chain seq x y z
N MET A 1 -1.36 -26.55 -25.46
CA MET A 1 -1.33 -25.22 -24.80
C MET A 1 -0.50 -25.38 -23.55
N ASP A 2 0.68 -24.74 -23.51
CA ASP A 2 1.53 -24.77 -22.33
C ASP A 2 0.81 -24.05 -21.18
N LYS A 3 0.79 -24.67 -20.01
CA LYS A 3 0.17 -24.07 -18.83
C LYS A 3 1.05 -22.92 -18.34
N ILE A 4 0.52 -21.70 -18.37
CA ILE A 4 1.15 -20.53 -17.75
C ILE A 4 0.84 -20.60 -16.24
N ASN A 5 1.88 -20.69 -15.42
CA ASN A 5 1.74 -20.68 -13.96
C ASN A 5 2.21 -19.31 -13.43
N ALA A 6 1.38 -18.70 -12.57
CA ALA A 6 1.78 -17.54 -11.79
C ALA A 6 2.27 -17.99 -10.41
N VAL A 7 3.39 -17.43 -9.96
CA VAL A 7 4.02 -17.77 -8.68
C VAL A 7 4.30 -16.51 -7.88
N ILE A 8 3.95 -16.51 -6.59
CA ILE A 8 4.35 -15.45 -5.67
C ILE A 8 5.78 -15.71 -5.22
N THR A 9 6.71 -14.84 -5.61
CA THR A 9 8.14 -14.99 -5.33
C THR A 9 8.60 -14.19 -4.11
N GLY A 10 7.79 -13.27 -3.61
CA GLY A 10 8.11 -12.51 -2.41
C GLY A 10 6.95 -11.64 -1.93
N VAL A 11 7.03 -11.25 -0.67
CA VAL A 11 6.12 -10.32 -0.02
C VAL A 11 6.90 -9.30 0.79
N GLY A 12 6.42 -8.07 0.83
CA GLY A 12 6.96 -6.98 1.63
C GLY A 12 5.86 -6.09 2.17
N GLY A 13 6.14 -5.31 3.20
CA GLY A 13 5.17 -4.45 3.83
C GLY A 13 5.80 -3.23 4.49
N TYR A 14 4.96 -2.25 4.75
CA TYR A 14 5.29 -1.08 5.55
C TYR A 14 4.05 -0.60 6.27
N VAL A 15 4.20 -0.22 7.51
CA VAL A 15 3.17 0.44 8.31
C VAL A 15 3.76 1.74 8.89
N PRO A 16 3.03 2.86 8.88
CA PRO A 16 3.44 4.10 9.54
C PRO A 16 3.61 3.93 11.06
N ASP A 17 4.39 4.81 11.68
CA ASP A 17 4.70 4.71 13.11
C ASP A 17 3.54 5.15 14.01
N TYR A 18 2.71 6.12 13.54
CA TYR A 18 1.59 6.61 14.33
C TYR A 18 0.48 5.55 14.44
N VAL A 19 0.14 5.22 15.68
CA VAL A 19 -0.91 4.25 16.02
C VAL A 19 -2.15 4.98 16.52
N LEU A 20 -3.25 4.87 15.79
CA LEU A 20 -4.56 5.39 16.18
C LEU A 20 -5.36 4.30 16.88
N THR A 21 -5.59 4.47 18.18
CA THR A 21 -6.34 3.52 19.02
C THR A 21 -7.85 3.76 18.98
N ASN A 22 -8.65 2.78 19.42
CA ASN A 22 -10.09 2.93 19.55
C ASN A 22 -10.46 4.01 20.58
N ASP A 23 -9.66 4.16 21.65
CA ASP A 23 -9.85 5.22 22.66
C ASP A 23 -9.64 6.62 22.08
N GLU A 24 -8.73 6.78 21.15
CA GLU A 24 -8.55 8.06 20.44
C GLU A 24 -9.70 8.34 19.48
N ILE A 25 -10.19 7.31 18.76
CA ILE A 25 -11.34 7.44 17.85
C ILE A 25 -12.60 7.84 18.65
N SER A 26 -12.81 7.27 19.85
CA SER A 26 -13.98 7.59 20.69
C SER A 26 -14.01 9.04 21.16
N LYS A 27 -12.89 9.76 21.12
CA LYS A 27 -12.83 11.20 21.39
C LYS A 27 -13.22 12.06 20.18
N MET A 28 -13.22 11.49 18.98
CA MET A 28 -13.50 12.19 17.72
C MET A 28 -14.92 11.92 17.22
N VAL A 29 -15.44 10.73 17.46
CA VAL A 29 -16.77 10.31 16.99
C VAL A 29 -17.48 9.48 18.07
N ASP A 30 -18.81 9.41 18.03
CA ASP A 30 -19.63 8.65 18.96
C ASP A 30 -19.46 7.14 18.72
N THR A 31 -18.51 6.54 19.43
CA THR A 31 -18.21 5.10 19.39
C THR A 31 -17.46 4.66 20.66
N THR A 32 -17.30 3.35 20.85
CA THR A 32 -16.51 2.78 21.96
C THR A 32 -15.60 1.66 21.46
N ASP A 33 -14.56 1.31 22.25
CA ASP A 33 -13.70 0.16 21.96
C ASP A 33 -14.53 -1.13 21.85
N GLU A 34 -15.47 -1.37 22.77
CA GLU A 34 -16.31 -2.57 22.78
C GLU A 34 -17.15 -2.68 21.50
N TRP A 35 -17.69 -1.54 21.02
CA TRP A 35 -18.48 -1.51 19.79
C TRP A 35 -17.63 -1.86 18.57
N ILE A 36 -16.45 -1.23 18.45
CA ILE A 36 -15.53 -1.48 17.34
C ILE A 36 -15.02 -2.93 17.38
N MET A 37 -14.57 -3.39 18.54
CA MET A 37 -14.08 -4.76 18.72
C MET A 37 -15.17 -5.80 18.41
N GLY A 38 -16.41 -5.56 18.87
CA GLY A 38 -17.52 -6.48 18.61
C GLY A 38 -17.95 -6.55 17.15
N ARG A 39 -17.71 -5.50 16.36
CA ARG A 39 -18.10 -5.42 14.94
C ARG A 39 -17.02 -5.89 13.98
N ILE A 40 -15.78 -5.48 14.19
CA ILE A 40 -14.69 -5.69 13.24
C ILE A 40 -13.41 -6.26 13.85
N GLY A 41 -13.30 -6.33 15.17
CA GLY A 41 -12.16 -6.91 15.89
C GLY A 41 -10.85 -6.10 15.77
N ILE A 42 -10.91 -4.83 15.37
CA ILE A 42 -9.73 -3.98 15.19
C ILE A 42 -9.50 -3.14 16.45
N LYS A 43 -8.35 -3.31 17.10
CA LYS A 43 -7.92 -2.55 18.26
C LYS A 43 -7.28 -1.20 17.90
N GLU A 44 -6.47 -1.20 16.87
CA GLU A 44 -5.64 -0.07 16.48
C GLU A 44 -5.37 -0.09 14.98
N ARG A 45 -5.00 1.04 14.41
CA ARG A 45 -4.56 1.17 13.01
C ARG A 45 -3.38 2.11 12.92
N HIS A 46 -2.48 1.79 11.99
CA HIS A 46 -1.37 2.66 11.67
C HIS A 46 -1.79 3.68 10.62
N ILE A 47 -1.56 4.95 10.91
CA ILE A 47 -1.98 6.07 10.06
C ILE A 47 -0.76 6.86 9.62
N LEU A 48 -0.65 7.11 8.31
CA LEU A 48 0.31 8.07 7.77
C LEU A 48 -0.26 9.48 8.02
N ASN A 49 0.31 10.17 8.99
CA ASN A 49 -0.13 11.51 9.42
C ASN A 49 0.91 12.61 9.14
N GLU A 50 1.95 12.29 8.37
CA GLU A 50 2.97 13.25 7.96
C GLU A 50 2.48 14.05 6.75
N GLU A 51 2.54 15.39 6.84
CA GLU A 51 2.13 16.28 5.77
C GLU A 51 2.95 16.06 4.48
N GLY A 52 2.29 16.08 3.34
CA GLY A 52 2.91 15.90 2.03
C GLY A 52 3.29 14.46 1.67
N LEU A 53 3.00 13.49 2.54
CA LEU A 53 3.18 12.08 2.25
C LEU A 53 1.85 11.38 1.96
N GLY A 54 1.86 10.44 1.02
CA GLY A 54 0.66 9.74 0.58
C GLY A 54 0.89 8.26 0.31
N THR A 55 0.01 7.67 -0.45
CA THR A 55 0.00 6.24 -0.79
C THR A 55 1.31 5.81 -1.47
N SER A 56 1.88 6.63 -2.36
CA SER A 56 3.15 6.32 -3.03
C SER A 56 4.33 6.20 -2.06
N TYR A 57 4.31 6.97 -0.97
CA TYR A 57 5.36 6.87 0.06
C TYR A 57 5.33 5.50 0.74
N MET A 58 4.16 5.05 1.19
CA MET A 58 3.99 3.74 1.84
C MET A 58 4.31 2.61 0.87
N ALA A 59 3.79 2.68 -0.36
CA ALA A 59 4.06 1.70 -1.41
C ALA A 59 5.57 1.58 -1.72
N ARG A 60 6.27 2.71 -1.81
CA ARG A 60 7.74 2.73 -2.01
C ARG A 60 8.50 2.06 -0.87
N LYS A 61 8.10 2.30 0.38
CA LYS A 61 8.74 1.66 1.54
C LYS A 61 8.56 0.14 1.50
N ALA A 62 7.33 -0.32 1.23
CA ALA A 62 7.01 -1.74 1.11
C ALA A 62 7.77 -2.39 -0.06
N ALA A 63 7.78 -1.75 -1.25
CA ALA A 63 8.49 -2.25 -2.43
C ALA A 63 10.02 -2.32 -2.21
N LYS A 64 10.62 -1.31 -1.57
CA LYS A 64 12.06 -1.35 -1.22
C LYS A 64 12.38 -2.50 -0.27
N GLN A 65 11.53 -2.76 0.72
CA GLN A 65 11.71 -3.90 1.61
C GLN A 65 11.63 -5.21 0.85
N LEU A 66 10.62 -5.35 -0.03
CA LEU A 66 10.44 -6.53 -0.88
C LEU A 66 11.66 -6.77 -1.77
N MET A 67 12.10 -5.76 -2.52
CA MET A 67 13.25 -5.86 -3.43
C MET A 67 14.54 -6.21 -2.68
N LYS A 68 14.77 -5.59 -1.52
CA LYS A 68 15.93 -5.92 -0.66
C LYS A 68 15.88 -7.37 -0.17
N LYS A 69 14.70 -7.86 0.19
CA LYS A 69 14.49 -9.23 0.72
C LYS A 69 14.64 -10.29 -0.35
N THR A 70 14.17 -10.02 -1.56
CA THR A 70 14.16 -10.99 -2.68
C THR A 70 15.38 -10.89 -3.59
N GLY A 71 16.10 -9.75 -3.57
CA GLY A 71 17.14 -9.46 -4.55
C GLY A 71 16.59 -9.10 -5.93
N ALA A 72 15.30 -8.77 -6.05
CA ALA A 72 14.66 -8.44 -7.32
C ALA A 72 15.37 -7.25 -8.00
N ASN A 73 15.73 -7.42 -9.27
CA ASN A 73 16.32 -6.36 -10.07
C ASN A 73 15.22 -5.44 -10.61
N PRO A 74 15.34 -4.11 -10.46
CA PRO A 74 14.41 -3.14 -11.05
C PRO A 74 14.14 -3.33 -12.54
N ASP A 75 15.13 -3.74 -13.30
CA ASP A 75 15.04 -3.92 -14.75
C ASP A 75 14.21 -5.16 -15.16
N ASP A 76 13.98 -6.10 -14.24
CA ASP A 76 13.19 -7.31 -14.45
C ASP A 76 11.69 -7.13 -14.10
N ILE A 77 11.29 -5.92 -13.72
CA ILE A 77 9.90 -5.61 -13.38
C ILE A 77 9.19 -5.08 -14.62
N ASP A 78 8.21 -5.83 -15.12
CA ASP A 78 7.46 -5.50 -16.33
C ASP A 78 6.13 -4.79 -16.03
N LEU A 79 5.57 -4.98 -14.83
CA LEU A 79 4.28 -4.44 -14.45
C LEU A 79 4.24 -4.01 -12.99
N VAL A 80 3.67 -2.83 -12.76
CA VAL A 80 3.31 -2.34 -11.43
C VAL A 80 1.83 -1.99 -11.38
N VAL A 81 1.10 -2.61 -10.47
CA VAL A 81 -0.30 -2.28 -10.17
C VAL A 81 -0.40 -1.78 -8.74
N VAL A 82 -0.93 -0.58 -8.56
CA VAL A 82 -1.26 -0.06 -7.22
C VAL A 82 -2.77 -0.11 -7.02
N ALA A 83 -3.22 -1.01 -6.16
CA ALA A 83 -4.62 -1.12 -5.78
C ALA A 83 -4.93 -0.11 -4.66
N THR A 84 -5.56 1.00 -5.01
CA THR A 84 -5.90 2.07 -4.05
C THR A 84 -7.14 2.85 -4.46
N THR A 85 -7.93 3.27 -3.48
CA THR A 85 -9.02 4.26 -3.65
C THR A 85 -8.59 5.67 -3.24
N THR A 86 -7.37 5.82 -2.72
CA THR A 86 -6.78 7.07 -2.25
C THR A 86 -5.43 7.33 -2.91
N PRO A 87 -5.40 7.53 -4.25
CA PRO A 87 -4.15 7.83 -4.97
C PRO A 87 -3.59 9.18 -4.51
N ASP A 88 -2.29 9.39 -4.66
CA ASP A 88 -1.67 10.68 -4.35
C ASP A 88 -2.22 11.80 -5.22
N TYR A 89 -2.46 11.50 -6.51
CA TYR A 89 -3.02 12.40 -7.50
C TYR A 89 -3.98 11.66 -8.43
N HIS A 90 -4.88 12.40 -9.08
CA HIS A 90 -5.66 11.83 -10.18
C HIS A 90 -4.77 11.51 -11.40
N PHE A 91 -3.74 12.30 -11.61
CA PHE A 91 -2.71 12.12 -12.65
C PHE A 91 -1.42 12.84 -12.22
N PRO A 92 -0.23 12.21 -12.37
CA PRO A 92 -0.01 10.82 -12.83
C PRO A 92 -0.51 9.78 -11.82
N SER A 93 -0.64 8.51 -12.27
CA SER A 93 -1.03 7.40 -11.39
C SER A 93 0.00 7.19 -10.28
N THR A 94 -0.45 6.71 -9.11
CA THR A 94 0.44 6.36 -8.00
C THR A 94 1.46 5.29 -8.42
N ALA A 95 1.04 4.33 -9.25
CA ALA A 95 1.93 3.32 -9.82
C ALA A 95 3.05 3.92 -10.69
N SER A 96 2.74 4.93 -11.51
CA SER A 96 3.76 5.63 -12.32
C SER A 96 4.76 6.39 -11.44
N ILE A 97 4.28 7.06 -10.39
CA ILE A 97 5.14 7.71 -9.39
C ILE A 97 6.05 6.70 -8.71
N LEU A 98 5.51 5.52 -8.39
CA LEU A 98 6.27 4.44 -7.77
C LEU A 98 7.37 3.91 -8.69
N CYS A 99 7.07 3.71 -9.98
CA CYS A 99 8.05 3.32 -10.99
C CYS A 99 9.22 4.30 -11.07
N ASP A 100 8.93 5.60 -11.15
CA ASP A 100 9.96 6.64 -11.16
C ASP A 100 10.84 6.58 -9.91
N LYS A 101 10.22 6.55 -8.73
CA LYS A 101 10.92 6.54 -7.43
C LYS A 101 11.72 5.27 -7.14
N LEU A 102 11.46 4.17 -7.83
CA LEU A 102 12.17 2.89 -7.71
C LEU A 102 13.11 2.61 -8.90
N GLY A 103 13.09 3.46 -9.93
CA GLY A 103 13.88 3.29 -11.13
C GLY A 103 13.44 2.12 -12.03
N LEU A 104 12.13 1.80 -12.03
CA LEU A 104 11.55 0.70 -12.81
C LEU A 104 11.29 1.15 -14.26
N LYS A 105 12.33 1.19 -15.06
CA LYS A 105 12.30 1.80 -16.40
C LYS A 105 11.52 0.99 -17.44
N ASN A 106 11.38 -0.32 -17.22
CA ASN A 106 10.75 -1.24 -18.16
C ASN A 106 9.28 -1.51 -17.81
N ALA A 107 8.83 -1.06 -16.64
CA ALA A 107 7.51 -1.41 -16.13
C ALA A 107 6.40 -0.60 -16.78
N PHE A 108 5.34 -1.29 -17.20
CA PHE A 108 4.02 -0.71 -17.43
C PHE A 108 3.31 -0.50 -16.09
N ALA A 109 2.62 0.65 -15.90
CA ALA A 109 2.10 1.01 -14.59
C ALA A 109 0.68 1.59 -14.65
N PHE A 110 -0.19 1.16 -13.73
CA PHE A 110 -1.52 1.75 -13.55
C PHE A 110 -2.06 1.56 -12.13
N ASP A 111 -2.97 2.44 -11.73
CA ASP A 111 -3.72 2.28 -10.49
C ASP A 111 -5.01 1.49 -10.76
N LEU A 112 -5.40 0.63 -9.81
CA LEU A 112 -6.65 -0.10 -9.83
C LEU A 112 -7.52 0.37 -8.67
N GLN A 113 -8.65 0.98 -9.01
CA GLN A 113 -9.66 1.39 -8.03
C GLN A 113 -10.84 0.41 -8.08
N ALA A 114 -10.81 -0.56 -7.19
CA ALA A 114 -11.84 -1.61 -7.14
C ALA A 114 -12.42 -1.80 -5.73
N ALA A 115 -11.92 -1.07 -4.73
CA ALA A 115 -12.35 -1.15 -3.33
C ALA A 115 -12.45 -2.61 -2.84
N CYS A 116 -13.64 -3.04 -2.42
CA CYS A 116 -13.91 -4.38 -1.87
C CYS A 116 -14.32 -5.42 -2.93
N SER A 117 -14.19 -5.10 -4.22
CA SER A 117 -14.57 -6.04 -5.30
C SER A 117 -13.41 -6.91 -5.78
#